data_bfca769ace8ca16f4a28828436108b06
#
_entry.id   bfca769ace8ca16f4a28828436108b06
#
_cell.length_a   1.000
_cell.length_b   1.000
_cell.length_c   1.000
_cell.angle_alpha   90.00
_cell.angle_beta   90.00
_cell.angle_gamma   90.00
#
_symmetry.space_group_name_H-M   'P 1'
#
loop_
_entity.id
_entity.type
_entity.pdbx_description
1 polymer ?
#
loop_
_entity_poly.entity_id
_entity_poly.type
_entity_poly.pdbx_seq_one_letter_code
_entity_poly.pdbx_strand_id
1 'polypeptide(L)'
;MKVTFYGVRGSTPCPAGPHARYGGNTSCVVVEIPGEDPIILDLGTGLQSWGKTQPLDGTFSATALVTHFHFDHVQGLPFLAAADRIGSRLDIYGPGDTGTTVKDLFTGFVRPPYFPVSLDQLRGNYGLHDVHTDDFKVGSADVKVRPVPHVGLTVGFRIEWEGRSVAYASDHQAPQDLDTFPETVLELADGVDLLIHDAQYTPLDWETKAHWGHCTIDYAVRLARAAGAKALALFHHDPSRTDSEIDRLTSEARSTAADTGLCVFAAAEGLSITLGSPMAPQTVKRVPVSPMFASHRQN
;
A
#
# COMPACT_ATOMS: atom_id res chain seq x y z
N MET A 1 -14.32 10.20 1.92
CA MET A 1 -13.26 9.26 1.50
C MET A 1 -12.80 8.47 2.71
N LYS A 2 -12.76 7.14 2.63
CA LYS A 2 -12.29 6.25 3.69
C LYS A 2 -11.10 5.43 3.18
N VAL A 3 -10.05 5.32 3.97
CA VAL A 3 -8.82 4.57 3.66
C VAL A 3 -8.70 3.42 4.64
N THR A 4 -8.58 2.18 4.16
CA THR A 4 -8.45 0.97 4.99
C THR A 4 -7.21 0.17 4.60
N PHE A 5 -6.40 -0.21 5.58
CA PHE A 5 -5.19 -0.99 5.39
C PHE A 5 -5.48 -2.49 5.50
N TYR A 6 -5.13 -3.28 4.49
CA TYR A 6 -5.29 -4.73 4.45
C TYR A 6 -3.96 -5.49 4.43
N GLY A 7 -2.87 -4.80 4.10
CA GLY A 7 -1.51 -5.29 4.18
C GLY A 7 -0.55 -4.13 4.33
N VAL A 8 0.43 -4.25 5.20
CA VAL A 8 1.31 -3.15 5.65
C VAL A 8 2.79 -3.54 5.72
N ARG A 9 3.12 -4.81 5.41
CA ARG A 9 4.49 -5.33 5.44
C ARG A 9 5.18 -5.13 4.11
N GLY A 10 6.48 -4.91 4.18
CA GLY A 10 7.37 -4.86 3.04
C GLY A 10 7.98 -6.21 2.69
N SER A 11 8.42 -6.35 1.48
CA SER A 11 9.24 -7.41 0.90
C SER A 11 8.64 -8.82 0.95
N THR A 12 8.06 -9.26 2.06
CA THR A 12 7.50 -10.62 2.22
C THR A 12 6.47 -10.66 3.34
N PRO A 13 5.43 -11.51 3.22
CA PRO A 13 4.47 -11.68 4.30
C PRO A 13 5.11 -12.33 5.54
N CYS A 14 4.62 -11.95 6.72
CA CYS A 14 5.09 -12.44 8.00
C CYS A 14 4.06 -13.39 8.65
N PRO A 15 4.50 -14.44 9.36
CA PRO A 15 3.59 -15.27 10.14
C PRO A 15 2.98 -14.47 11.29
N ALA A 16 1.81 -14.91 11.77
CA ALA A 16 1.22 -14.42 13.00
C ALA A 16 2.19 -14.61 14.21
N GLY A 17 1.79 -14.20 15.39
CA GLY A 17 2.61 -14.23 16.59
C GLY A 17 3.19 -12.87 16.90
N PRO A 18 4.49 -12.60 16.72
CA PRO A 18 5.08 -11.31 17.05
C PRO A 18 4.61 -10.15 16.17
N HIS A 19 3.87 -10.44 15.09
CA HIS A 19 3.36 -9.48 14.09
C HIS A 19 1.82 -9.36 14.11
N ALA A 20 1.14 -9.95 15.09
CA ALA A 20 -0.31 -10.13 15.07
C ALA A 20 -1.13 -8.83 15.19
N ARG A 21 -0.58 -7.77 15.77
CA ARG A 21 -1.27 -6.49 15.95
C ARG A 21 -1.21 -5.59 14.73
N TYR A 22 -0.05 -5.48 14.13
CA TYR A 22 0.11 -4.69 12.91
C TYR A 22 -0.25 -5.48 11.67
N GLY A 23 -0.19 -6.80 11.74
CA GLY A 23 -0.48 -7.69 10.63
C GLY A 23 0.78 -8.16 9.89
N GLY A 24 0.62 -9.20 9.09
CA GLY A 24 1.71 -9.85 8.36
C GLY A 24 1.55 -9.83 6.85
N ASN A 25 0.48 -9.27 6.31
CA ASN A 25 0.26 -9.20 4.86
C ASN A 25 1.04 -8.06 4.22
N THR A 26 1.45 -8.28 2.97
CA THR A 26 2.14 -7.29 2.15
C THR A 26 1.17 -6.27 1.54
N SER A 27 1.72 -5.23 0.97
CA SER A 27 1.12 -3.96 0.56
C SER A 27 -0.26 -4.08 -0.10
N CYS A 28 -1.29 -3.64 0.61
CA CYS A 28 -2.65 -3.50 0.07
C CYS A 28 -3.43 -2.48 0.91
N VAL A 29 -3.84 -1.38 0.28
CA VAL A 29 -4.66 -0.35 0.90
C VAL A 29 -5.87 -0.10 0.01
N VAL A 30 -7.06 0.06 0.60
CA VAL A 30 -8.29 0.32 -0.16
C VAL A 30 -8.84 1.70 0.19
N VAL A 31 -9.10 2.49 -0.85
CA VAL A 31 -9.76 3.79 -0.76
C VAL A 31 -11.21 3.64 -1.22
N GLU A 32 -12.13 3.95 -0.31
CA GLU A 32 -13.58 3.89 -0.57
C GLU A 32 -14.13 5.31 -0.66
N ILE A 33 -14.79 5.61 -1.78
CA ILE A 33 -15.49 6.86 -2.06
C ILE A 33 -16.98 6.56 -2.14
N PRO A 34 -17.85 7.30 -1.44
CA PRO A 34 -19.29 7.04 -1.46
C PRO A 34 -19.88 7.05 -2.87
N GLY A 35 -20.52 5.94 -3.27
CA GLY A 35 -21.16 5.80 -4.57
C GLY A 35 -20.25 5.42 -5.72
N GLU A 36 -18.96 5.20 -5.48
CA GLU A 36 -17.97 4.82 -6.48
C GLU A 36 -17.43 3.41 -6.23
N ASP A 37 -16.87 2.80 -7.27
CA ASP A 37 -16.12 1.56 -7.15
C ASP A 37 -14.85 1.79 -6.31
N PRO A 38 -14.42 0.81 -5.49
CA PRO A 38 -13.23 0.95 -4.66
C PRO A 38 -11.95 1.11 -5.48
N ILE A 39 -11.01 1.91 -4.95
CA ILE A 39 -9.65 2.05 -5.49
C ILE A 39 -8.70 1.26 -4.58
N ILE A 40 -7.94 0.35 -5.16
CA ILE A 40 -6.99 -0.51 -4.46
C ILE A 40 -5.58 0.02 -4.74
N LEU A 41 -4.82 0.32 -3.72
CA LEU A 41 -3.40 0.68 -3.80
C LEU A 41 -2.58 -0.56 -3.49
N ASP A 42 -1.91 -1.08 -4.50
CA ASP A 42 -1.17 -2.33 -4.57
C ASP A 42 -1.99 -3.62 -4.31
N LEU A 43 -1.50 -4.69 -4.87
CA LEU A 43 -2.14 -6.00 -4.94
C LEU A 43 -1.33 -7.09 -4.20
N GLY A 44 -0.73 -6.73 -3.05
CA GLY A 44 -0.02 -7.66 -2.19
C GLY A 44 -0.94 -8.68 -1.51
N THR A 45 -0.42 -9.45 -0.57
CA THR A 45 -1.18 -10.54 0.08
C THR A 45 -2.38 -10.05 0.89
N GLY A 46 -2.38 -8.78 1.33
CA GLY A 46 -3.54 -8.15 1.98
C GLY A 46 -4.81 -8.16 1.14
N LEU A 47 -4.66 -8.19 -0.19
CA LEU A 47 -5.75 -8.27 -1.15
C LEU A 47 -6.67 -9.47 -0.92
N GLN A 48 -6.12 -10.61 -0.48
CA GLN A 48 -6.92 -11.80 -0.18
C GLN A 48 -7.91 -11.55 0.98
N SER A 49 -7.49 -10.80 1.99
CA SER A 49 -8.35 -10.46 3.14
C SER A 49 -9.51 -9.56 2.74
N TRP A 50 -9.23 -8.53 1.95
CA TRP A 50 -10.25 -7.65 1.38
C TRP A 50 -11.17 -8.40 0.40
N GLY A 51 -10.60 -9.22 -0.48
CA GLY A 51 -11.34 -9.95 -1.51
C GLY A 51 -12.40 -10.91 -0.94
N LYS A 52 -12.24 -11.41 0.30
CA LYS A 52 -13.24 -12.24 0.99
C LYS A 52 -14.53 -11.50 1.31
N THR A 53 -14.51 -10.19 1.33
CA THR A 53 -15.70 -9.34 1.60
C THR A 53 -16.42 -8.93 0.31
N GLN A 54 -15.88 -9.27 -0.85
CA GLN A 54 -16.39 -8.83 -2.15
C GLN A 54 -17.38 -9.84 -2.73
N PRO A 55 -18.32 -9.37 -3.58
CA PRO A 55 -19.32 -10.23 -4.20
C PRO A 55 -18.67 -11.26 -5.15
N LEU A 56 -19.21 -12.48 -5.18
CA LEU A 56 -18.73 -13.58 -6.02
C LEU A 56 -19.70 -13.91 -7.17
N ASP A 57 -20.69 -13.08 -7.41
CA ASP A 57 -21.78 -13.26 -8.39
C ASP A 57 -21.50 -12.60 -9.76
N GLY A 58 -20.31 -12.02 -9.94
CA GLY A 58 -19.90 -11.33 -11.17
C GLY A 58 -20.18 -9.82 -11.17
N THR A 59 -20.73 -9.27 -10.09
CA THR A 59 -20.98 -7.81 -9.97
C THR A 59 -19.77 -7.03 -9.44
N PHE A 60 -18.69 -7.72 -9.10
CA PHE A 60 -17.46 -7.07 -8.62
C PHE A 60 -16.90 -6.09 -9.66
N SER A 61 -16.61 -4.88 -9.21
CA SER A 61 -15.91 -3.86 -9.98
C SER A 61 -14.95 -3.08 -9.08
N ALA A 62 -13.73 -2.84 -9.54
CA ALA A 62 -12.72 -2.06 -8.82
C ALA A 62 -11.67 -1.50 -9.77
N THR A 63 -10.93 -0.48 -9.29
CA THR A 63 -9.70 0.01 -9.93
C THR A 63 -8.50 -0.25 -9.02
N ALA A 64 -7.42 -0.82 -9.55
CA ALA A 64 -6.17 -1.01 -8.85
C ALA A 64 -5.10 -0.04 -9.38
N LEU A 65 -4.37 0.58 -8.49
CA LEU A 65 -3.24 1.46 -8.75
C LEU A 65 -1.98 0.76 -8.18
N VAL A 66 -1.15 0.20 -9.05
CA VAL A 66 0.03 -0.58 -8.70
C VAL A 66 1.25 0.31 -8.78
N THR A 67 1.99 0.42 -7.68
CA THR A 67 3.18 1.28 -7.61
C THR A 67 4.35 0.74 -8.41
N HIS A 68 4.57 -0.56 -8.36
CA HIS A 68 5.61 -1.28 -9.08
C HIS A 68 5.38 -2.80 -9.02
N PHE A 69 6.26 -3.59 -9.67
CA PHE A 69 6.03 -5.01 -9.87
C PHE A 69 6.91 -5.95 -9.02
N HIS A 70 7.40 -5.50 -7.84
CA HIS A 70 7.93 -6.45 -6.87
C HIS A 70 6.82 -7.36 -6.34
N PHE A 71 7.17 -8.60 -5.97
CA PHE A 71 6.17 -9.62 -5.63
C PHE A 71 5.24 -9.23 -4.50
N ASP A 72 5.72 -8.54 -3.50
CA ASP A 72 4.93 -8.09 -2.34
C ASP A 72 3.86 -7.05 -2.69
N HIS A 73 3.90 -6.48 -3.91
CA HIS A 73 2.89 -5.55 -4.42
C HIS A 73 1.92 -6.16 -5.43
N VAL A 74 2.17 -7.37 -5.95
CA VAL A 74 1.35 -7.95 -7.04
C VAL A 74 0.92 -9.40 -6.81
N GLN A 75 1.53 -10.12 -5.86
CA GLN A 75 1.32 -11.56 -5.67
C GLN A 75 -0.12 -11.93 -5.24
N GLY A 76 -0.90 -10.99 -4.75
CA GLY A 76 -2.28 -11.23 -4.32
C GLY A 76 -3.29 -11.32 -5.47
N LEU A 77 -2.97 -10.74 -6.64
CA LEU A 77 -3.91 -10.68 -7.77
C LEU A 77 -4.51 -12.03 -8.15
N PRO A 78 -3.73 -13.12 -8.33
CA PRO A 78 -4.28 -14.41 -8.74
C PRO A 78 -5.23 -15.04 -7.71
N PHE A 79 -5.25 -14.52 -6.48
CA PHE A 79 -6.08 -15.02 -5.38
C PHE A 79 -7.30 -14.14 -5.08
N LEU A 80 -7.57 -13.11 -5.89
CA LEU A 80 -8.76 -12.26 -5.80
C LEU A 80 -9.95 -12.97 -6.48
N ALA A 81 -10.59 -13.86 -5.75
CA ALA A 81 -11.67 -14.70 -6.28
C ALA A 81 -12.86 -13.91 -6.84
N ALA A 82 -13.10 -12.68 -6.35
CA ALA A 82 -14.16 -11.81 -6.84
C ALA A 82 -13.87 -11.31 -8.27
N ALA A 83 -12.60 -11.02 -8.58
CA ALA A 83 -12.21 -10.59 -9.91
C ALA A 83 -12.21 -11.76 -10.94
N ASP A 84 -12.08 -13.02 -10.48
CA ASP A 84 -12.16 -14.21 -11.36
C ASP A 84 -13.60 -14.71 -11.50
N ARG A 85 -14.53 -13.85 -11.89
CA ARG A 85 -15.94 -14.18 -12.17
C ARG A 85 -16.37 -13.57 -13.49
N ILE A 86 -17.21 -14.31 -14.24
CA ILE A 86 -17.81 -13.76 -15.47
C ILE A 86 -18.66 -12.55 -15.10
N GLY A 87 -18.43 -11.42 -15.76
CA GLY A 87 -19.10 -10.14 -15.48
C GLY A 87 -18.32 -9.20 -14.56
N SER A 88 -17.37 -9.72 -13.76
CA SER A 88 -16.51 -8.86 -12.92
C SER A 88 -15.57 -7.99 -13.76
N ARG A 89 -15.15 -6.85 -13.19
CA ARG A 89 -14.21 -5.92 -13.81
C ARG A 89 -13.14 -5.49 -12.81
N LEU A 90 -11.89 -5.49 -13.28
CA LEU A 90 -10.75 -4.93 -12.56
C LEU A 90 -9.87 -4.15 -13.56
N ASP A 91 -9.87 -2.82 -13.45
CA ASP A 91 -8.93 -1.99 -14.19
C ASP A 91 -7.66 -1.80 -13.36
N ILE A 92 -6.50 -2.11 -13.92
CA ILE A 92 -5.20 -2.05 -13.25
C ILE A 92 -4.33 -1.02 -13.97
N TYR A 93 -3.94 0.02 -13.24
CA TYR A 93 -2.99 1.03 -13.68
C TYR A 93 -1.65 0.80 -12.96
N GLY A 94 -0.57 0.79 -13.72
CA GLY A 94 0.76 0.58 -13.14
C GLY A 94 1.87 1.10 -14.05
N PRO A 95 3.12 1.16 -13.58
CA PRO A 95 4.22 1.66 -14.38
C PRO A 95 4.58 0.68 -15.50
N GLY A 96 4.44 1.13 -16.74
CA GLY A 96 4.92 0.49 -17.94
C GLY A 96 5.85 1.42 -18.71
N ASP A 97 6.67 0.88 -19.57
CA ASP A 97 7.53 1.64 -20.48
C ASP A 97 7.43 1.16 -21.93
N THR A 98 8.19 1.76 -22.82
CA THR A 98 8.21 1.42 -24.26
C THR A 98 8.70 -0.01 -24.55
N GLY A 99 9.32 -0.67 -23.60
CA GLY A 99 9.88 -2.02 -23.74
C GLY A 99 9.08 -3.09 -23.00
N THR A 100 8.33 -2.71 -21.95
CA THR A 100 7.63 -3.67 -21.09
C THR A 100 6.36 -3.04 -20.52
N THR A 101 5.21 -3.51 -20.94
CA THR A 101 3.90 -3.01 -20.51
C THR A 101 3.45 -3.67 -19.20
N VAL A 102 2.47 -3.07 -18.51
CA VAL A 102 1.74 -3.68 -17.38
C VAL A 102 1.22 -5.07 -17.75
N LYS A 103 0.73 -5.22 -18.99
CA LYS A 103 0.26 -6.51 -19.50
C LYS A 103 1.39 -7.54 -19.57
N ASP A 104 2.56 -7.16 -20.09
CA ASP A 104 3.71 -8.07 -20.18
C ASP A 104 4.19 -8.50 -18.81
N LEU A 105 4.23 -7.57 -17.85
CA LEU A 105 4.64 -7.82 -16.48
C LEU A 105 3.69 -8.83 -15.80
N PHE A 106 2.37 -8.61 -15.83
CA PHE A 106 1.42 -9.58 -15.26
C PHE A 106 1.43 -10.92 -16.00
N THR A 107 1.49 -10.93 -17.31
CA THR A 107 1.59 -12.16 -18.11
C THR A 107 2.89 -12.92 -17.81
N GLY A 108 3.94 -12.21 -17.41
CA GLY A 108 5.24 -12.76 -17.06
C GLY A 108 5.21 -13.68 -15.84
N PHE A 109 4.37 -13.42 -14.84
CA PHE A 109 4.31 -14.22 -13.62
C PHE A 109 2.96 -14.94 -13.39
N VAL A 110 1.83 -14.45 -13.91
CA VAL A 110 0.54 -15.16 -13.86
C VAL A 110 0.49 -16.16 -15.01
N ARG A 111 1.31 -17.21 -14.91
CA ARG A 111 1.40 -18.30 -15.91
C ARG A 111 2.19 -19.49 -15.35
N PRO A 112 2.01 -20.71 -15.94
CA PRO A 112 2.91 -21.82 -15.65
C PRO A 112 4.38 -21.47 -15.96
N PRO A 113 5.35 -21.91 -15.14
CA PRO A 113 5.19 -22.77 -13.97
C PRO A 113 4.92 -22.01 -12.65
N TYR A 114 4.84 -20.67 -12.66
CA TYR A 114 4.70 -19.84 -11.44
C TYR A 114 3.27 -19.86 -10.89
N PHE A 115 2.28 -19.93 -11.79
CA PHE A 115 0.88 -20.04 -11.46
C PHE A 115 0.22 -21.09 -12.39
N PRO A 116 -0.81 -21.86 -11.92
CA PRO A 116 -1.35 -22.98 -12.69
C PRO A 116 -2.10 -22.56 -13.98
N VAL A 117 -2.59 -21.36 -14.06
CA VAL A 117 -3.27 -20.81 -15.25
C VAL A 117 -2.61 -19.50 -15.68
N SER A 118 -2.79 -19.11 -16.95
CA SER A 118 -2.33 -17.83 -17.46
C SER A 118 -3.36 -16.72 -17.22
N LEU A 119 -2.92 -15.46 -17.28
CA LEU A 119 -3.76 -14.29 -17.03
C LEU A 119 -5.01 -14.26 -17.91
N ASP A 120 -4.88 -14.65 -19.18
CA ASP A 120 -5.96 -14.72 -20.18
C ASP A 120 -6.97 -15.83 -19.92
N GLN A 121 -6.67 -16.79 -19.03
CA GLN A 121 -7.59 -17.85 -18.61
C GLN A 121 -8.42 -17.43 -17.39
N LEU A 122 -8.12 -16.32 -16.74
CA LEU A 122 -8.97 -15.75 -15.70
C LEU A 122 -10.28 -15.24 -16.33
N ARG A 123 -11.40 -15.45 -15.64
CA ARG A 123 -12.74 -15.28 -16.21
C ARG A 123 -13.30 -13.86 -16.18
N GLY A 124 -12.70 -12.97 -15.39
CA GLY A 124 -13.10 -11.57 -15.28
C GLY A 124 -12.58 -10.71 -16.43
N ASN A 125 -13.03 -9.48 -16.48
CA ASN A 125 -12.54 -8.47 -17.41
C ASN A 125 -11.40 -7.68 -16.73
N TYR A 126 -10.18 -7.81 -17.26
CA TYR A 126 -9.01 -7.11 -16.75
C TYR A 126 -8.60 -6.02 -17.75
N GLY A 127 -8.78 -4.74 -17.36
CA GLY A 127 -8.18 -3.60 -18.06
C GLY A 127 -6.76 -3.40 -17.54
N LEU A 128 -5.76 -3.32 -18.42
CA LEU A 128 -4.35 -3.15 -18.06
C LEU A 128 -3.83 -1.89 -18.73
N HIS A 129 -3.41 -0.91 -17.92
CA HIS A 129 -3.10 0.44 -18.34
C HIS A 129 -1.72 0.84 -17.85
N ASP A 130 -0.87 1.28 -18.78
CA ASP A 130 0.44 1.82 -18.49
C ASP A 130 0.31 3.28 -18.04
N VAL A 131 0.96 3.66 -16.93
CA VAL A 131 1.05 5.03 -16.41
C VAL A 131 2.47 5.32 -15.94
N HIS A 132 2.87 6.60 -16.00
CA HIS A 132 4.18 7.03 -15.54
C HIS A 132 4.15 8.44 -14.91
N THR A 133 3.75 9.44 -15.68
CA THR A 133 3.57 10.82 -15.22
C THR A 133 2.26 11.30 -15.82
N ASP A 134 1.17 10.93 -15.16
CA ASP A 134 -0.18 11.09 -15.69
C ASP A 134 -1.09 11.71 -14.63
N ASP A 135 -2.11 12.42 -15.12
CA ASP A 135 -3.23 12.89 -14.33
C ASP A 135 -4.51 12.40 -15.00
N PHE A 136 -5.32 11.61 -14.30
CA PHE A 136 -6.56 11.04 -14.83
C PHE A 136 -7.64 10.91 -13.76
N LYS A 137 -8.83 10.47 -14.15
CA LYS A 137 -9.95 10.25 -13.21
C LYS A 137 -10.22 8.75 -13.02
N VAL A 138 -10.56 8.39 -11.78
CA VAL A 138 -11.18 7.12 -11.43
C VAL A 138 -12.52 7.44 -10.77
N GLY A 139 -13.62 7.14 -11.47
CA GLY A 139 -14.93 7.65 -11.08
C GLY A 139 -14.92 9.17 -10.98
N SER A 140 -15.31 9.70 -9.81
CA SER A 140 -15.30 11.15 -9.53
C SER A 140 -13.99 11.65 -8.90
N ALA A 141 -13.04 10.76 -8.58
CA ALA A 141 -11.76 11.12 -8.00
C ALA A 141 -10.72 11.54 -9.07
N ASP A 142 -9.92 12.53 -8.74
CA ASP A 142 -8.72 12.90 -9.51
C ASP A 142 -7.53 12.07 -8.99
N VAL A 143 -6.78 11.46 -9.90
CA VAL A 143 -5.59 10.65 -9.61
C VAL A 143 -4.39 11.29 -10.31
N LYS A 144 -3.34 11.58 -9.52
CA LYS A 144 -2.03 12.02 -10.04
C LYS A 144 -1.03 10.88 -9.85
N VAL A 145 -0.23 10.64 -10.89
CA VAL A 145 0.85 9.63 -10.90
C VAL A 145 2.18 10.33 -11.09
N ARG A 146 3.14 10.06 -10.21
CA ARG A 146 4.50 10.61 -10.34
C ARG A 146 5.54 9.53 -10.06
N PRO A 147 6.69 9.57 -10.74
CA PRO A 147 7.80 8.68 -10.46
C PRO A 147 8.29 8.83 -9.02
N VAL A 148 8.58 7.69 -8.38
CA VAL A 148 9.19 7.62 -7.05
C VAL A 148 10.54 6.91 -7.18
N PRO A 149 11.62 7.48 -6.64
CA PRO A 149 12.92 6.80 -6.61
C PRO A 149 12.82 5.45 -5.89
N HIS A 150 13.17 4.39 -6.60
CA HIS A 150 13.21 3.02 -6.09
C HIS A 150 14.03 2.14 -7.05
N VAL A 151 14.24 0.86 -6.68
CA VAL A 151 14.88 -0.12 -7.56
C VAL A 151 13.85 -0.58 -8.61
N GLY A 152 14.08 -0.20 -9.87
CA GLY A 152 13.14 -0.43 -10.96
C GLY A 152 12.14 0.72 -11.17
N LEU A 153 11.30 0.57 -12.18
CA LEU A 153 10.28 1.56 -12.52
C LEU A 153 9.18 1.58 -11.47
N THR A 154 9.07 2.70 -10.77
CA THR A 154 8.16 2.84 -9.63
C THR A 154 7.45 4.19 -9.68
N VAL A 155 6.16 4.19 -9.35
CA VAL A 155 5.33 5.38 -9.26
C VAL A 155 4.64 5.46 -7.90
N GLY A 156 4.30 6.68 -7.49
CA GLY A 156 3.38 6.95 -6.40
C GLY A 156 2.08 7.53 -6.93
N PHE A 157 1.06 7.50 -6.10
CA PHE A 157 -0.28 7.97 -6.44
C PHE A 157 -0.75 9.02 -5.44
N ARG A 158 -1.43 10.05 -5.94
CA ARG A 158 -2.22 10.97 -5.14
C ARG A 158 -3.67 10.89 -5.61
N ILE A 159 -4.60 10.67 -4.68
CA ILE A 159 -6.05 10.59 -4.95
C ILE A 159 -6.69 11.77 -4.26
N GLU A 160 -7.44 12.57 -5.02
CA GLU A 160 -8.18 13.73 -4.53
C GLU A 160 -9.68 13.56 -4.81
N TRP A 161 -10.50 13.85 -3.82
CA TRP A 161 -11.96 13.83 -3.93
C TRP A 161 -12.61 14.79 -2.93
N GLU A 162 -13.41 15.74 -3.43
CA GLU A 162 -14.15 16.73 -2.61
C GLU A 162 -13.28 17.42 -1.53
N GLY A 163 -12.09 17.86 -1.91
CA GLY A 163 -11.16 18.54 -1.01
C GLY A 163 -10.50 17.63 0.03
N ARG A 164 -10.60 16.29 -0.14
CA ARG A 164 -9.86 15.28 0.62
C ARG A 164 -8.77 14.68 -0.26
N SER A 165 -7.64 14.36 0.36
CA SER A 165 -6.50 13.83 -0.38
C SER A 165 -5.71 12.78 0.39
N VAL A 166 -5.29 11.73 -0.32
CA VAL A 166 -4.35 10.73 0.15
C VAL A 166 -3.23 10.56 -0.87
N ALA A 167 -1.98 10.53 -0.39
CA ALA A 167 -0.84 10.16 -1.21
C ALA A 167 -0.27 8.83 -0.75
N TYR A 168 0.20 8.03 -1.72
CA TYR A 168 0.76 6.70 -1.51
C TYR A 168 2.10 6.57 -2.22
N ALA A 169 3.16 6.41 -1.44
CA ALA A 169 4.53 6.15 -1.87
C ALA A 169 5.09 5.02 -0.98
N SER A 170 4.65 3.77 -1.27
CA SER A 170 4.93 2.60 -0.45
C SER A 170 6.40 2.26 -0.37
N ASP A 171 7.11 2.42 -1.49
CA ASP A 171 8.52 2.13 -1.65
C ASP A 171 9.23 3.37 -2.18
N HIS A 172 10.08 3.93 -1.35
CA HIS A 172 10.80 5.15 -1.67
C HIS A 172 12.24 5.07 -1.20
N GLN A 173 13.16 4.98 -2.16
CA GLN A 173 14.58 5.05 -1.86
C GLN A 173 14.99 6.49 -1.55
N ALA A 174 15.31 6.76 -0.30
CA ALA A 174 15.84 8.06 0.08
C ALA A 174 17.17 8.34 -0.64
N PRO A 175 17.45 9.62 -1.00
CA PRO A 175 18.75 10.01 -1.55
C PRO A 175 19.86 9.86 -0.50
N GLN A 176 21.12 9.84 -0.97
CA GLN A 176 22.28 9.76 -0.06
C GLN A 176 22.36 10.97 0.88
N ASP A 177 22.02 12.14 0.38
CA ASP A 177 21.80 13.33 1.21
C ASP A 177 20.37 13.30 1.73
N LEU A 178 20.20 12.82 2.96
CA LEU A 178 18.91 12.67 3.60
C LEU A 178 18.19 14.01 3.90
N ASP A 179 18.84 15.16 3.71
CA ASP A 179 18.21 16.49 3.86
C ASP A 179 17.54 16.96 2.56
N THR A 180 17.66 16.20 1.48
CA THR A 180 16.99 16.49 0.21
C THR A 180 15.78 15.60 -0.01
N PHE A 181 14.78 16.14 -0.73
CA PHE A 181 13.56 15.40 -1.05
C PHE A 181 13.27 15.48 -2.55
N PRO A 182 12.97 14.36 -3.24
CA PRO A 182 12.61 14.36 -4.64
C PRO A 182 11.37 15.22 -4.90
N GLU A 183 11.44 16.09 -5.90
CA GLU A 183 10.36 17.02 -6.25
C GLU A 183 9.06 16.29 -6.57
N THR A 184 9.13 15.16 -7.29
CA THR A 184 7.98 14.33 -7.65
C THR A 184 7.25 13.75 -6.43
N VAL A 185 8.00 13.38 -5.38
CA VAL A 185 7.42 12.86 -4.13
C VAL A 185 6.83 14.00 -3.30
N LEU A 186 7.49 15.16 -3.26
CA LEU A 186 6.92 16.37 -2.64
C LEU A 186 5.62 16.79 -3.33
N GLU A 187 5.55 16.75 -4.67
CA GLU A 187 4.33 17.05 -5.43
C GLU A 187 3.16 16.12 -5.05
N LEU A 188 3.41 14.83 -4.91
CA LEU A 188 2.39 13.88 -4.44
C LEU A 188 1.92 14.20 -3.02
N ALA A 189 2.86 14.54 -2.13
CA ALA A 189 2.61 14.70 -0.70
C ALA A 189 2.13 16.11 -0.30
N ASP A 190 2.15 17.09 -1.22
CA ASP A 190 1.87 18.50 -0.94
C ASP A 190 0.51 18.71 -0.27
N GLY A 191 0.52 19.09 1.01
CA GLY A 191 -0.65 19.43 1.81
C GLY A 191 -1.70 18.33 1.99
N VAL A 192 -1.39 17.06 1.70
CA VAL A 192 -2.37 15.96 1.77
C VAL A 192 -2.93 15.74 3.17
N ASP A 193 -4.18 15.27 3.24
CA ASP A 193 -4.77 14.86 4.52
C ASP A 193 -4.05 13.63 5.10
N LEU A 194 -3.64 12.69 4.24
CA LEU A 194 -2.92 11.48 4.64
C LEU A 194 -1.80 11.16 3.64
N LEU A 195 -0.58 11.10 4.12
CA LEU A 195 0.55 10.51 3.41
C LEU A 195 0.77 9.08 3.93
N ILE A 196 0.70 8.09 3.05
CA ILE A 196 1.10 6.70 3.31
C ILE A 196 2.47 6.51 2.68
N HIS A 197 3.49 6.29 3.49
CA HIS A 197 4.87 6.36 3.02
C HIS A 197 5.74 5.23 3.57
N ASP A 198 6.70 4.81 2.76
CA ASP A 198 7.80 3.92 3.17
C ASP A 198 8.41 4.36 4.50
N ALA A 199 8.57 3.41 5.40
CA ALA A 199 9.19 3.60 6.71
C ALA A 199 9.89 2.33 7.17
N GLN A 200 10.55 1.62 6.22
CA GLN A 200 11.08 0.29 6.46
C GLN A 200 12.31 0.31 7.38
N TYR A 201 13.19 1.29 7.24
CA TYR A 201 14.50 1.28 7.88
C TYR A 201 14.61 2.13 9.13
N THR A 202 15.45 1.65 10.04
CA THR A 202 16.08 2.46 11.08
C THR A 202 17.40 3.05 10.56
N PRO A 203 18.02 4.03 11.26
CA PRO A 203 19.36 4.49 10.91
C PRO A 203 20.40 3.37 10.82
N LEU A 204 20.31 2.35 11.68
CA LEU A 204 21.21 1.21 11.67
C LEU A 204 21.01 0.33 10.42
N ASP A 205 19.79 0.11 9.99
CA ASP A 205 19.52 -0.61 8.73
C ASP A 205 20.08 0.18 7.54
N TRP A 206 19.95 1.51 7.56
CA TRP A 206 20.43 2.39 6.49
C TRP A 206 21.93 2.28 6.26
N GLU A 207 22.74 2.08 7.28
CA GLU A 207 24.21 1.93 7.14
C GLU A 207 24.59 0.82 6.14
N THR A 208 23.78 -0.22 6.03
CA THR A 208 24.08 -1.38 5.17
C THR A 208 23.11 -1.54 4.00
N LYS A 209 21.91 -0.95 4.06
CA LYS A 209 20.82 -1.17 3.10
C LYS A 209 20.40 0.09 2.33
N ALA A 210 21.16 1.19 2.39
CA ALA A 210 20.79 2.47 1.76
C ALA A 210 20.46 2.38 0.26
N HIS A 211 20.93 1.34 -0.42
CA HIS A 211 20.73 1.11 -1.86
C HIS A 211 19.66 0.02 -2.17
N TRP A 212 18.88 -0.41 -1.18
CA TRP A 212 17.88 -1.48 -1.34
C TRP A 212 16.48 -0.95 -1.70
N GLY A 213 16.35 0.34 -1.92
CA GLY A 213 15.12 0.91 -2.44
C GLY A 213 14.17 1.52 -1.41
N HIS A 214 14.58 1.67 -0.14
CA HIS A 214 13.73 2.17 0.93
C HIS A 214 14.30 3.38 1.64
N CYS A 215 13.58 3.91 2.64
CA CYS A 215 14.03 5.02 3.46
C CYS A 215 13.94 4.73 4.96
N THR A 216 14.50 5.65 5.76
CA THR A 216 14.36 5.59 7.21
C THR A 216 13.05 6.21 7.68
N ILE A 217 12.56 5.77 8.84
CA ILE A 217 11.38 6.36 9.49
C ILE A 217 11.57 7.87 9.72
N ASP A 218 12.76 8.29 10.13
CA ASP A 218 13.07 9.71 10.35
C ASP A 218 13.00 10.51 9.04
N TYR A 219 13.49 9.96 7.92
CA TYR A 219 13.36 10.58 6.61
C TYR A 219 11.90 10.75 6.21
N ALA A 220 11.06 9.74 6.42
CA ALA A 220 9.62 9.81 6.13
C ALA A 220 8.93 10.93 6.94
N VAL A 221 9.27 11.10 8.23
CA VAL A 221 8.75 12.20 9.06
C VAL A 221 9.19 13.56 8.52
N ARG A 222 10.46 13.71 8.15
CA ARG A 222 10.98 14.98 7.60
C ARG A 222 10.36 15.34 6.26
N LEU A 223 10.20 14.36 5.37
CA LEU A 223 9.53 14.54 4.08
C LEU A 223 8.06 14.96 4.29
N ALA A 224 7.31 14.28 5.16
CA ALA A 224 5.92 14.62 5.46
C ALA A 224 5.77 16.04 5.99
N ARG A 225 6.71 16.50 6.83
CA ARG A 225 6.75 17.89 7.32
C ARG A 225 7.06 18.88 6.21
N ALA A 226 8.06 18.59 5.38
CA ALA A 226 8.45 19.45 4.26
C ALA A 226 7.31 19.64 3.25
N ALA A 227 6.54 18.56 3.01
CA ALA A 227 5.35 18.57 2.16
C ALA A 227 4.10 19.19 2.83
N GLY A 228 4.12 19.49 4.13
CA GLY A 228 2.95 20.01 4.84
C GLY A 228 1.80 19.00 4.98
N ALA A 229 2.09 17.69 4.93
CA ALA A 229 1.09 16.66 5.13
C ALA A 229 0.47 16.74 6.53
N LYS A 230 -0.85 16.50 6.66
CA LYS A 230 -1.54 16.57 7.95
C LYS A 230 -1.36 15.33 8.79
N ALA A 231 -1.24 14.16 8.14
CA ALA A 231 -0.92 12.91 8.79
C ALA A 231 0.04 12.06 7.96
N LEU A 232 0.85 11.26 8.67
CA LEU A 232 1.77 10.28 8.11
C LEU A 232 1.44 8.89 8.65
N ALA A 233 1.10 7.96 7.76
CA ALA A 233 1.08 6.54 8.04
C ALA A 233 2.45 5.95 7.71
N LEU A 234 3.19 5.51 8.73
CA LEU A 234 4.39 4.71 8.54
C LEU A 234 3.97 3.36 7.97
N PHE A 235 4.43 3.07 6.77
CA PHE A 235 4.00 1.91 5.98
C PHE A 235 5.20 1.05 5.59
N HIS A 236 4.95 -0.08 4.97
CA HIS A 236 5.98 -0.99 4.45
C HIS A 236 6.95 -1.47 5.54
N HIS A 237 6.40 -1.89 6.70
CA HIS A 237 7.20 -2.32 7.84
C HIS A 237 8.12 -3.48 7.48
N ASP A 238 9.39 -3.39 7.86
CA ASP A 238 10.37 -4.47 7.67
C ASP A 238 9.82 -5.79 8.26
N PRO A 239 9.87 -6.90 7.51
CA PRO A 239 9.30 -8.18 7.94
C PRO A 239 9.93 -8.74 9.23
N SER A 240 11.13 -8.31 9.59
CA SER A 240 11.77 -8.69 10.86
C SER A 240 11.24 -7.92 12.08
N ARG A 241 10.53 -6.80 11.90
CA ARG A 241 10.05 -5.95 12.99
C ARG A 241 8.86 -6.57 13.71
N THR A 242 9.01 -6.82 14.98
CA THR A 242 7.92 -7.24 15.86
C THR A 242 6.96 -6.09 16.16
N ASP A 243 5.76 -6.42 16.63
CA ASP A 243 4.76 -5.43 17.07
C ASP A 243 5.33 -4.45 18.11
N SER A 244 6.16 -4.94 19.03
CA SER A 244 6.77 -4.11 20.09
C SER A 244 7.82 -3.14 19.52
N GLU A 245 8.56 -3.56 18.50
CA GLU A 245 9.53 -2.70 17.84
C GLU A 245 8.83 -1.61 17.02
N ILE A 246 7.72 -1.94 16.34
CA ILE A 246 6.91 -0.94 15.62
C ILE A 246 6.32 0.09 16.62
N ASP A 247 5.84 -0.35 17.80
CA ASP A 247 5.37 0.57 18.84
C ASP A 247 6.46 1.55 19.26
N ARG A 248 7.65 1.06 19.55
CA ARG A 248 8.79 1.87 19.98
C ARG A 248 9.17 2.88 18.89
N LEU A 249 9.38 2.42 17.66
CA LEU A 249 9.75 3.26 16.51
C LEU A 249 8.68 4.31 16.19
N THR A 250 7.40 3.95 16.30
CA THR A 250 6.30 4.90 16.13
C THR A 250 6.28 5.96 17.21
N SER A 251 6.59 5.58 18.46
CA SER A 251 6.68 6.55 19.57
C SER A 251 7.82 7.53 19.36
N GLU A 252 8.97 7.06 18.87
CA GLU A 252 10.12 7.90 18.52
C GLU A 252 9.76 8.87 17.37
N ALA A 253 9.13 8.38 16.31
CA ALA A 253 8.68 9.21 15.19
C ALA A 253 7.66 10.29 15.63
N ARG A 254 6.74 9.96 16.55
CA ARG A 254 5.81 10.92 17.14
C ARG A 254 6.53 12.00 17.95
N SER A 255 7.55 11.62 18.70
CA SER A 255 8.35 12.58 19.47
C SER A 255 9.09 13.55 18.55
N THR A 256 9.64 13.06 17.44
CA THR A 256 10.27 13.89 16.40
C THR A 256 9.28 14.87 15.74
N ALA A 257 8.00 14.50 15.65
CA ALA A 257 6.95 15.29 15.02
C ALA A 257 6.17 16.19 16.01
N ALA A 258 6.42 16.14 17.32
CA ALA A 258 5.54 16.68 18.35
C ALA A 258 5.17 18.18 18.18
N ASP A 259 6.10 19.01 17.76
CA ASP A 259 5.91 20.47 17.67
C ASP A 259 5.46 20.93 16.26
N THR A 260 5.06 20.00 15.38
CA THR A 260 4.81 20.31 13.96
C THR A 260 3.35 20.26 13.55
N GLY A 261 2.48 19.72 14.39
CA GLY A 261 1.08 19.44 14.06
C GLY A 261 0.87 18.20 13.17
N LEU A 262 1.94 17.53 12.73
CA LEU A 262 1.87 16.29 11.95
C LEU A 262 1.40 15.11 12.83
N CYS A 263 0.29 14.47 12.46
CA CYS A 263 -0.19 13.26 13.12
C CYS A 263 0.56 12.03 12.58
N VAL A 264 1.42 11.39 13.38
CA VAL A 264 2.18 10.20 12.97
C VAL A 264 1.60 8.93 13.61
N PHE A 265 1.38 7.90 12.80
CA PHE A 265 0.98 6.58 13.27
C PHE A 265 1.57 5.47 12.39
N ALA A 266 1.72 4.27 12.94
CA ALA A 266 2.05 3.10 12.13
C ALA A 266 0.78 2.52 11.50
N ALA A 267 0.84 2.21 10.22
CA ALA A 267 -0.22 1.49 9.54
C ALA A 267 -0.37 0.07 10.13
N ALA A 268 -1.61 -0.41 10.22
CA ALA A 268 -1.93 -1.74 10.71
C ALA A 268 -3.09 -2.34 9.93
N GLU A 269 -3.08 -3.64 9.74
CA GLU A 269 -4.20 -4.35 9.10
C GLU A 269 -5.52 -4.13 9.87
N GLY A 270 -6.59 -3.84 9.12
CA GLY A 270 -7.91 -3.52 9.67
C GLY A 270 -8.07 -2.08 10.17
N LEU A 271 -7.01 -1.28 10.23
CA LEU A 271 -7.12 0.15 10.53
C LEU A 271 -7.84 0.87 9.38
N SER A 272 -8.88 1.62 9.72
CA SER A 272 -9.62 2.47 8.77
C SER A 272 -9.61 3.92 9.22
N ILE A 273 -9.40 4.83 8.28
CA ILE A 273 -9.36 6.27 8.50
C ILE A 273 -10.37 6.94 7.58
N THR A 274 -11.27 7.75 8.16
CA THR A 274 -12.18 8.60 7.38
C THR A 274 -11.57 9.99 7.28
N LEU A 275 -11.15 10.38 6.07
CA LEU A 275 -10.59 11.70 5.83
C LEU A 275 -11.66 12.78 6.00
N GLY A 276 -11.27 13.88 6.66
CA GLY A 276 -12.17 14.97 7.03
C GLY A 276 -12.74 14.89 8.44
N SER A 277 -12.49 13.79 9.13
CA SER A 277 -12.67 13.71 10.59
C SER A 277 -11.37 14.05 11.31
N PRO A 278 -11.41 14.59 12.53
CA PRO A 278 -10.18 14.83 13.30
C PRO A 278 -9.39 13.51 13.43
N MET A 279 -8.14 13.54 12.97
CA MET A 279 -7.23 12.41 13.15
C MET A 279 -6.61 12.49 14.54
N ALA A 280 -6.91 11.47 15.38
CA ALA A 280 -6.25 11.28 16.65
C ALA A 280 -5.17 10.20 16.51
N PRO A 281 -4.10 10.22 17.33
CA PRO A 281 -3.12 9.14 17.38
C PRO A 281 -3.83 7.79 17.57
N GLN A 282 -3.76 6.93 16.57
CA GLN A 282 -4.42 5.63 16.61
C GLN A 282 -3.64 4.68 17.52
N THR A 283 -4.32 4.07 18.47
CA THR A 283 -3.78 2.94 19.25
C THR A 283 -4.29 1.67 18.61
N VAL A 284 -3.39 0.90 18.01
CA VAL A 284 -3.72 -0.40 17.39
C VAL A 284 -4.11 -1.38 18.49
N LYS A 285 -5.39 -1.70 18.60
CA LYS A 285 -5.89 -2.70 19.54
C LYS A 285 -5.62 -4.10 18.98
N ARG A 286 -5.33 -5.05 19.89
CA ARG A 286 -5.26 -6.47 19.51
C ARG A 286 -6.58 -6.86 18.84
N VAL A 287 -6.51 -7.30 17.59
CA VAL A 287 -7.60 -8.07 16.99
C VAL A 287 -7.61 -9.42 17.72
N PRO A 288 -8.73 -9.85 18.33
CA PRO A 288 -8.79 -11.20 18.90
C PRO A 288 -8.55 -12.20 17.77
N VAL A 289 -7.48 -12.98 17.85
CA VAL A 289 -7.28 -14.12 16.99
C VAL A 289 -8.41 -15.10 17.32
N SER A 290 -9.39 -15.22 16.44
CA SER A 290 -10.44 -16.23 16.59
C SER A 290 -9.76 -17.60 16.60
N PRO A 291 -9.97 -18.45 17.62
CA PRO A 291 -9.32 -19.76 17.71
C PRO A 291 -9.98 -20.70 16.70
N MET A 292 -9.58 -20.66 15.43
CA MET A 292 -10.15 -21.50 14.37
C MET A 292 -9.34 -22.79 14.13
N PHE A 293 -8.52 -23.23 15.08
CA PHE A 293 -7.88 -24.56 15.06
C PHE A 293 -7.68 -25.13 16.48
N ALA A 294 -8.77 -25.29 17.23
CA ALA A 294 -8.76 -26.09 18.45
C ALA A 294 -9.96 -27.05 18.43
N SER A 295 -9.89 -28.08 17.60
CA SER A 295 -10.60 -29.35 17.82
C SER A 295 -10.40 -30.26 16.62
N HIS A 296 -9.39 -31.12 16.65
CA HIS A 296 -9.38 -32.47 16.09
C HIS A 296 -8.14 -33.19 16.61
N ARG A 297 -8.13 -33.37 17.94
CA ARG A 297 -7.41 -34.51 18.53
C ARG A 297 -8.39 -35.15 19.51
N GLN A 298 -9.14 -36.12 19.03
CA GLN A 298 -9.65 -37.26 19.82
C GLN A 298 -10.20 -38.31 18.85
N ASN A 299 -9.59 -39.44 18.96
CA ASN A 299 -9.80 -40.81 18.49
C ASN A 299 -9.04 -41.26 17.27
#